data_50eea5c72e550d074acfcb12cd7a6701
#
_entry.id   50eea5c72e550d074acfcb12cd7a6701
#
_cell.length_a   1.000
_cell.length_b   1.000
_cell.length_c   1.000
_cell.angle_alpha   90.00
_cell.angle_beta   90.00
_cell.angle_gamma   90.00
#
_symmetry.space_group_name_H-M   'P 1'
#
loop_
_entity.id
_entity.type
_entity.pdbx_description
1 polymer ?
#
loop_
_entity_poly.entity_id
_entity_poly.type
_entity_poly.pdbx_seq_one_letter_code
_entity_poly.pdbx_strand_id
1 'polypeptide(L)'
;LVIRRQRQMCIRDRSKLPDLLLFDQQLTEEELAIQKTVRDYCDKSLMPRIQKANREELFDKEIYKELAALGLLGPHIKGYGCAGVSNVAYGLIAREIERVDSSYRSAFSVQSSLAMYAIYKFGSEEQKEHYLPEMAKGNIIGCFGLTEPDAGSDPAGMKSVAKKVDGGFELTGSKTWITNSPIADLFIIWAKDEQGVLRGFILEREEAKGLETPYLDGKFALRASATGMIFMDQVFVSEDKVLPDVQSFKGPFTCLNSARYGIAWGVMGAAEFCWEKSLEYTLNRNQFNAPLASKQLVQKKLADMQTEISLGMQAALRVGRSVSYTHLTLPTNDQ
;
A
#
# COMPACT_ATOMS: atom_id res chain seq x y z
N LEU A 1 -32.82 -19.24 30.57
CA LEU A 1 -32.14 -19.99 29.47
C LEU A 1 -31.56 -19.08 28.38
N VAL A 2 -32.26 -18.00 28.02
CA VAL A 2 -31.83 -17.02 27.01
C VAL A 2 -30.60 -16.23 27.50
N ILE A 3 -30.60 -15.76 28.75
CA ILE A 3 -29.50 -15.01 29.36
C ILE A 3 -28.22 -15.87 29.51
N ARG A 4 -28.35 -17.18 29.76
CA ARG A 4 -27.22 -18.11 29.77
C ARG A 4 -26.61 -18.35 28.37
N ARG A 5 -27.43 -18.41 27.31
CA ARG A 5 -26.96 -18.51 25.92
C ARG A 5 -26.29 -17.23 25.45
N GLN A 6 -26.80 -16.04 25.80
CA GLN A 6 -26.14 -14.77 25.54
C GLN A 6 -24.81 -14.66 26.28
N ARG A 7 -24.72 -15.07 27.55
CA ARG A 7 -23.42 -15.11 28.28
C ARG A 7 -22.43 -16.10 27.69
N GLN A 8 -22.90 -17.23 27.16
CA GLN A 8 -21.99 -18.22 26.48
C GLN A 8 -21.55 -17.76 25.08
N MET A 9 -22.39 -17.04 24.32
CA MET A 9 -22.00 -16.41 23.06
C MET A 9 -20.95 -15.31 23.28
N CYS A 10 -21.10 -14.49 24.32
CA CYS A 10 -20.11 -13.45 24.69
C CYS A 10 -18.77 -14.01 25.18
N ILE A 11 -18.69 -15.30 25.56
CA ILE A 11 -17.45 -15.92 26.08
C ILE A 11 -16.61 -16.57 24.96
N ARG A 12 -17.20 -16.97 23.85
CA ARG A 12 -16.50 -17.71 22.79
C ARG A 12 -15.69 -16.84 21.82
N ASP A 13 -15.94 -15.53 21.77
CA ASP A 13 -15.34 -14.61 20.79
C ASP A 13 -14.69 -13.37 21.45
N ARG A 14 -14.22 -13.51 22.69
CA ARG A 14 -13.67 -12.40 23.50
C ARG A 14 -12.35 -11.81 22.97
N SER A 15 -11.70 -12.45 22.02
CA SER A 15 -10.42 -12.01 21.47
C SER A 15 -10.52 -11.21 20.17
N LYS A 16 -11.73 -11.04 19.60
CA LYS A 16 -11.95 -10.25 18.40
C LYS A 16 -12.57 -8.90 18.73
N LEU A 17 -12.22 -7.88 17.97
CA LEU A 17 -12.83 -6.55 18.08
C LEU A 17 -14.34 -6.66 17.80
N PRO A 18 -15.23 -6.30 18.76
CA PRO A 18 -16.66 -6.33 18.51
C PRO A 18 -17.06 -5.30 17.43
N ASP A 19 -17.92 -5.70 16.52
CA ASP A 19 -18.50 -4.82 15.50
C ASP A 19 -19.66 -4.00 16.07
N LEU A 20 -19.30 -2.99 16.90
CA LEU A 20 -20.29 -2.17 17.63
C LEU A 20 -21.12 -1.27 16.74
N LEU A 21 -20.60 -0.89 15.56
CA LEU A 21 -21.26 0.02 14.62
C LEU A 21 -21.82 -0.72 13.40
N LEU A 22 -21.92 -2.05 13.47
CA LEU A 22 -22.46 -2.92 12.41
C LEU A 22 -21.79 -2.62 11.06
N PHE A 23 -20.46 -2.57 11.06
CA PHE A 23 -19.66 -2.25 9.90
C PHE A 23 -19.86 -3.27 8.78
N ASP A 24 -19.86 -4.56 9.11
CA ASP A 24 -20.02 -5.64 8.12
C ASP A 24 -21.41 -5.60 7.44
N GLN A 25 -22.43 -5.11 8.13
CA GLN A 25 -23.78 -4.95 7.54
C GLN A 25 -23.86 -3.81 6.51
N GLN A 26 -22.87 -2.93 6.46
CA GLN A 26 -22.78 -1.82 5.51
C GLN A 26 -21.98 -2.19 4.25
N LEU A 27 -21.41 -3.38 4.20
CA LEU A 27 -20.66 -3.91 3.07
C LEU A 27 -21.59 -4.71 2.14
N THR A 28 -21.23 -4.73 0.84
CA THR A 28 -21.90 -5.61 -0.12
C THR A 28 -21.44 -7.06 0.07
N GLU A 29 -22.19 -8.01 -0.48
CA GLU A 29 -21.80 -9.43 -0.47
C GLU A 29 -20.44 -9.67 -1.12
N GLU A 30 -20.14 -8.95 -2.23
CA GLU A 30 -18.86 -9.01 -2.92
C GLU A 30 -17.73 -8.47 -2.00
N GLU A 31 -17.92 -7.34 -1.35
CA GLU A 31 -16.94 -6.75 -0.44
C GLU A 31 -16.65 -7.67 0.75
N LEU A 32 -17.65 -8.30 1.32
CA LEU A 32 -17.50 -9.29 2.39
C LEU A 32 -16.76 -10.55 1.91
N ALA A 33 -17.05 -11.03 0.70
CA ALA A 33 -16.37 -12.19 0.12
C ALA A 33 -14.89 -11.90 -0.13
N ILE A 34 -14.56 -10.72 -0.66
CA ILE A 34 -13.20 -10.26 -0.87
C ILE A 34 -12.46 -10.14 0.47
N GLN A 35 -13.05 -9.46 1.45
CA GLN A 35 -12.48 -9.32 2.79
C GLN A 35 -12.14 -10.67 3.40
N LYS A 36 -13.07 -11.62 3.36
CA LYS A 36 -12.87 -12.97 3.89
C LYS A 36 -11.74 -13.71 3.17
N THR A 37 -11.72 -13.66 1.85
CA THR A 37 -10.68 -14.32 1.03
C THR A 37 -9.30 -13.80 1.38
N VAL A 38 -9.16 -12.46 1.47
CA VAL A 38 -7.88 -11.84 1.81
C VAL A 38 -7.49 -12.13 3.26
N ARG A 39 -8.43 -12.10 4.21
CA ARG A 39 -8.19 -12.47 5.62
C ARG A 39 -7.66 -13.90 5.71
N ASP A 40 -8.32 -14.85 5.04
CA ASP A 40 -7.92 -16.26 5.03
C ASP A 40 -6.51 -16.46 4.44
N TYR A 41 -6.17 -15.75 3.37
CA TYR A 41 -4.82 -15.75 2.80
C TYR A 41 -3.80 -15.14 3.78
N CYS A 42 -4.09 -13.99 4.34
CA CYS A 42 -3.20 -13.30 5.28
C CYS A 42 -2.90 -14.17 6.52
N ASP A 43 -3.91 -14.78 7.11
CA ASP A 43 -3.75 -15.61 8.31
C ASP A 43 -2.99 -16.92 8.00
N LYS A 44 -3.21 -17.54 6.83
CA LYS A 44 -2.59 -18.82 6.46
C LYS A 44 -1.18 -18.67 5.85
N SER A 45 -0.95 -17.63 5.07
CA SER A 45 0.26 -17.47 4.27
C SER A 45 1.19 -16.38 4.76
N LEU A 46 0.70 -15.17 5.07
CA LEU A 46 1.55 -14.04 5.44
C LEU A 46 1.92 -14.03 6.93
N MET A 47 0.93 -14.26 7.81
CA MET A 47 1.13 -14.20 9.27
C MET A 47 2.21 -15.17 9.78
N PRO A 48 2.34 -16.41 9.30
CA PRO A 48 3.37 -17.35 9.79
C PRO A 48 4.80 -16.92 9.46
N ARG A 49 5.02 -16.13 8.39
CA ARG A 49 6.36 -15.77 7.91
C ARG A 49 6.81 -14.37 8.34
N ILE A 50 5.89 -13.50 8.80
CA ILE A 50 6.23 -12.09 9.06
C ILE A 50 7.27 -11.90 10.17
N GLN A 51 7.23 -12.65 11.24
CA GLN A 51 8.19 -12.47 12.33
C GLN A 51 9.64 -12.70 11.88
N LYS A 52 9.87 -13.75 11.08
CA LYS A 52 11.17 -14.03 10.49
C LYS A 52 11.56 -12.92 9.50
N ALA A 53 10.67 -12.60 8.56
CA ALA A 53 10.88 -11.56 7.56
C ALA A 53 11.24 -10.20 8.20
N ASN A 54 10.56 -9.80 9.27
CA ASN A 54 10.85 -8.57 10.01
C ASN A 54 12.21 -8.59 10.70
N ARG A 55 12.59 -9.71 11.36
CA ARG A 55 13.88 -9.83 12.05
C ARG A 55 15.06 -9.79 11.08
N GLU A 56 14.93 -10.46 9.95
CA GLU A 56 15.97 -10.63 8.94
C GLU A 56 15.95 -9.55 7.85
N GLU A 57 15.00 -8.61 7.92
CA GLU A 57 14.78 -7.55 6.90
C GLU A 57 14.61 -8.10 5.48
N LEU A 58 13.90 -9.23 5.34
CA LEU A 58 13.69 -9.91 4.08
C LEU A 58 12.29 -9.70 3.53
N PHE A 59 12.20 -9.50 2.22
CA PHE A 59 10.95 -9.53 1.47
C PHE A 59 10.97 -10.69 0.47
N ASP A 60 9.95 -11.54 0.55
CA ASP A 60 9.78 -12.66 -0.36
C ASP A 60 9.02 -12.22 -1.62
N LYS A 61 9.68 -12.24 -2.79
CA LYS A 61 9.09 -11.82 -4.08
C LYS A 61 7.89 -12.67 -4.50
N GLU A 62 7.82 -13.95 -4.05
CA GLU A 62 6.71 -14.85 -4.37
C GLU A 62 5.36 -14.32 -3.86
N ILE A 63 5.36 -13.42 -2.88
CA ILE A 63 4.16 -12.72 -2.41
C ILE A 63 3.43 -12.01 -3.57
N TYR A 64 4.15 -11.47 -4.56
CA TYR A 64 3.50 -10.85 -5.73
C TYR A 64 2.73 -11.86 -6.58
N LYS A 65 3.28 -13.07 -6.75
CA LYS A 65 2.59 -14.17 -7.45
C LYS A 65 1.37 -14.66 -6.68
N GLU A 66 1.51 -14.78 -5.36
CA GLU A 66 0.41 -15.17 -4.48
C GLU A 66 -0.74 -14.15 -4.52
N LEU A 67 -0.42 -12.85 -4.43
CA LEU A 67 -1.40 -11.76 -4.54
C LEU A 67 -2.05 -11.73 -5.93
N ALA A 68 -1.26 -11.92 -6.98
CA ALA A 68 -1.75 -12.00 -8.37
C ALA A 68 -2.75 -13.14 -8.57
N ALA A 69 -2.46 -14.34 -8.03
CA ALA A 69 -3.35 -15.50 -8.11
C ALA A 69 -4.73 -15.25 -7.48
N LEU A 70 -4.82 -14.29 -6.56
CA LEU A 70 -6.07 -13.85 -5.93
C LEU A 70 -6.68 -12.60 -6.58
N GLY A 71 -6.10 -12.08 -7.68
CA GLY A 71 -6.56 -10.86 -8.35
C GLY A 71 -6.33 -9.58 -7.55
N LEU A 72 -5.37 -9.58 -6.62
CA LEU A 72 -5.16 -8.48 -5.68
C LEU A 72 -4.16 -7.42 -6.17
N LEU A 73 -3.52 -7.58 -7.33
CA LEU A 73 -2.64 -6.56 -7.90
C LEU A 73 -3.40 -5.62 -8.83
N GLY A 74 -3.32 -4.32 -8.57
CA GLY A 74 -4.11 -3.30 -9.28
C GLY A 74 -5.63 -3.48 -9.16
N PRO A 75 -6.19 -3.94 -8.01
CA PRO A 75 -7.55 -4.49 -7.96
C PRO A 75 -8.64 -3.46 -8.31
N HIS A 76 -8.37 -2.15 -8.18
CA HIS A 76 -9.30 -1.06 -8.52
C HIS A 76 -9.14 -0.55 -9.97
N ILE A 77 -8.18 -1.08 -10.72
CA ILE A 77 -7.97 -0.77 -12.14
C ILE A 77 -8.98 -1.56 -12.96
N LYS A 78 -9.64 -0.90 -13.92
CA LYS A 78 -10.60 -1.54 -14.84
C LYS A 78 -9.90 -1.97 -16.12
N GLY A 79 -10.08 -3.22 -16.50
CA GLY A 79 -9.43 -3.80 -17.69
C GLY A 79 -8.03 -4.34 -17.41
N TYR A 80 -7.27 -4.64 -18.43
CA TYR A 80 -5.87 -5.07 -18.44
C TYR A 80 -5.57 -6.26 -17.49
N GLY A 81 -6.53 -7.18 -17.33
CA GLY A 81 -6.39 -8.33 -16.44
C GLY A 81 -6.54 -8.05 -14.94
N CYS A 82 -6.87 -6.81 -14.56
CA CYS A 82 -7.15 -6.41 -13.18
C CYS A 82 -8.61 -6.68 -12.81
N ALA A 83 -8.90 -6.85 -11.51
CA ALA A 83 -10.23 -7.25 -11.02
C ALA A 83 -11.31 -6.16 -11.16
N GLY A 84 -10.96 -4.87 -11.15
CA GLY A 84 -11.89 -3.75 -11.32
C GLY A 84 -12.85 -3.54 -10.15
N VAL A 85 -12.48 -3.96 -8.93
CA VAL A 85 -13.32 -3.90 -7.72
C VAL A 85 -13.57 -2.47 -7.23
N SER A 86 -14.51 -2.33 -6.30
CA SER A 86 -14.85 -1.04 -5.68
C SER A 86 -13.67 -0.47 -4.85
N ASN A 87 -13.69 0.86 -4.63
CA ASN A 87 -12.71 1.48 -3.74
C ASN A 87 -12.81 0.94 -2.31
N VAL A 88 -14.00 0.59 -1.84
CA VAL A 88 -14.17 -0.04 -0.53
C VAL A 88 -13.50 -1.40 -0.48
N ALA A 89 -13.68 -2.23 -1.51
CA ALA A 89 -13.01 -3.52 -1.61
C ALA A 89 -11.46 -3.36 -1.62
N TYR A 90 -10.92 -2.38 -2.37
CA TYR A 90 -9.50 -2.04 -2.30
C TYR A 90 -9.05 -1.68 -0.87
N GLY A 91 -9.86 -0.87 -0.16
CA GLY A 91 -9.59 -0.52 1.23
C GLY A 91 -9.57 -1.73 2.16
N LEU A 92 -10.55 -2.63 2.01
CA LEU A 92 -10.62 -3.88 2.78
C LEU A 92 -9.40 -4.79 2.51
N ILE A 93 -8.95 -4.89 1.25
CA ILE A 93 -7.71 -5.62 0.91
C ILE A 93 -6.51 -5.01 1.66
N ALA A 94 -6.34 -3.69 1.60
CA ALA A 94 -5.27 -2.99 2.29
C ALA A 94 -5.32 -3.22 3.82
N ARG A 95 -6.52 -3.18 4.43
CA ARG A 95 -6.76 -3.45 5.85
C ARG A 95 -6.31 -4.85 6.26
N GLU A 96 -6.71 -5.86 5.52
CA GLU A 96 -6.38 -7.24 5.85
C GLU A 96 -4.87 -7.54 5.71
N ILE A 97 -4.22 -6.98 4.68
CA ILE A 97 -2.77 -7.14 4.50
C ILE A 97 -1.99 -6.39 5.61
N GLU A 98 -2.38 -5.16 5.95
CA GLU A 98 -1.69 -4.37 6.99
C GLU A 98 -1.95 -4.89 8.40
N ARG A 99 -3.03 -5.63 8.62
CA ARG A 99 -3.25 -6.39 9.85
C ARG A 99 -2.12 -7.39 10.13
N VAL A 100 -1.45 -7.87 9.09
CA VAL A 100 -0.25 -8.70 9.22
C VAL A 100 0.97 -7.81 9.46
N ASP A 101 1.27 -6.91 8.50
CA ASP A 101 2.40 -5.97 8.60
C ASP A 101 2.30 -4.86 7.55
N SER A 102 2.68 -3.65 7.95
CA SER A 102 2.72 -2.48 7.07
C SER A 102 3.71 -2.65 5.91
N SER A 103 4.74 -3.49 6.02
CA SER A 103 5.68 -3.78 4.92
C SER A 103 4.97 -4.44 3.75
N TYR A 104 4.14 -5.44 4.01
CA TYR A 104 3.38 -6.14 2.98
C TYR A 104 2.32 -5.24 2.35
N ARG A 105 1.61 -4.42 3.16
CA ARG A 105 0.68 -3.46 2.61
C ARG A 105 1.41 -2.40 1.76
N SER A 106 2.60 -1.95 2.17
CA SER A 106 3.41 -1.02 1.37
C SER A 106 3.76 -1.61 0.01
N ALA A 107 4.22 -2.86 -0.05
CA ALA A 107 4.50 -3.56 -1.30
C ALA A 107 3.27 -3.64 -2.21
N PHE A 108 2.12 -4.07 -1.66
CA PHE A 108 0.83 -4.09 -2.36
C PHE A 108 0.43 -2.72 -2.89
N SER A 109 0.53 -1.66 -2.05
CA SER A 109 0.14 -0.30 -2.42
C SER A 109 1.05 0.30 -3.50
N VAL A 110 2.37 0.10 -3.39
CA VAL A 110 3.32 0.65 -4.38
C VAL A 110 3.10 0.01 -5.74
N GLN A 111 2.91 -1.30 -5.79
CA GLN A 111 2.55 -1.99 -7.03
C GLN A 111 1.24 -1.45 -7.60
N SER A 112 0.15 -1.47 -6.81
CA SER A 112 -1.22 -1.25 -7.29
C SER A 112 -1.57 0.23 -7.47
N SER A 113 -1.26 1.09 -6.47
CA SER A 113 -1.73 2.48 -6.42
C SER A 113 -0.72 3.50 -6.91
N LEU A 114 0.55 3.11 -7.06
CA LEU A 114 1.61 3.99 -7.54
C LEU A 114 2.10 3.54 -8.92
N ALA A 115 2.78 2.39 -9.04
CA ALA A 115 3.38 1.98 -10.31
C ALA A 115 2.32 1.66 -11.38
N MET A 116 1.43 0.70 -11.13
CA MET A 116 0.35 0.37 -12.07
C MET A 116 -0.59 1.56 -12.31
N TYR A 117 -0.92 2.31 -11.26
CA TYR A 117 -1.85 3.43 -11.39
C TYR A 117 -1.27 4.61 -12.19
N ALA A 118 0.06 4.85 -12.11
CA ALA A 118 0.72 5.85 -12.96
C ALA A 118 0.59 5.51 -14.45
N ILE A 119 0.85 4.25 -14.82
CA ILE A 119 0.69 3.77 -16.19
C ILE A 119 -0.79 3.84 -16.61
N TYR A 120 -1.71 3.38 -15.76
CA TYR A 120 -3.15 3.40 -16.03
C TYR A 120 -3.69 4.81 -16.29
N LYS A 121 -3.22 5.81 -15.55
CA LYS A 121 -3.73 7.19 -15.64
C LYS A 121 -3.04 8.04 -16.68
N PHE A 122 -1.76 7.80 -16.93
CA PHE A 122 -0.91 8.73 -17.68
C PHE A 122 -0.15 8.05 -18.83
N GLY A 123 -0.22 6.73 -18.96
CA GLY A 123 0.37 5.98 -20.05
C GLY A 123 -0.46 6.05 -21.32
N SER A 124 0.20 5.85 -22.47
CA SER A 124 -0.49 5.58 -23.72
C SER A 124 -1.23 4.24 -23.68
N GLU A 125 -2.11 3.97 -24.64
CA GLU A 125 -2.84 2.69 -24.69
C GLU A 125 -1.87 1.52 -24.89
N GLU A 126 -0.84 1.70 -25.73
CA GLU A 126 0.21 0.72 -25.96
C GLU A 126 0.98 0.41 -24.66
N GLN A 127 1.34 1.44 -23.87
CA GLN A 127 1.99 1.25 -22.57
C GLN A 127 1.08 0.48 -21.59
N LYS A 128 -0.21 0.80 -21.54
CA LYS A 128 -1.18 0.11 -20.67
C LYS A 128 -1.34 -1.35 -21.04
N GLU A 129 -1.52 -1.63 -22.33
CA GLU A 129 -1.69 -3.01 -22.85
C GLU A 129 -0.43 -3.85 -22.66
N HIS A 130 0.75 -3.22 -22.74
CA HIS A 130 2.03 -3.90 -22.58
C HIS A 130 2.35 -4.23 -21.12
N TYR A 131 2.25 -3.25 -20.22
CA TYR A 131 2.73 -3.41 -18.85
C TYR A 131 1.68 -3.92 -17.86
N LEU A 132 0.45 -3.39 -17.90
CA LEU A 132 -0.53 -3.66 -16.85
C LEU A 132 -0.91 -5.14 -16.71
N PRO A 133 -1.11 -5.92 -17.79
CA PRO A 133 -1.43 -7.34 -17.67
C PRO A 133 -0.31 -8.16 -17.01
N GLU A 134 0.95 -7.86 -17.31
CA GLU A 134 2.09 -8.55 -16.71
C GLU A 134 2.32 -8.13 -15.25
N MET A 135 2.06 -6.88 -14.92
CA MET A 135 2.06 -6.41 -13.54
C MET A 135 0.90 -7.01 -12.71
N ALA A 136 -0.28 -7.18 -13.30
CA ALA A 136 -1.43 -7.83 -12.67
C ALA A 136 -1.18 -9.32 -12.37
N LYS A 137 -0.41 -10.01 -13.23
CA LYS A 137 0.04 -11.40 -13.02
C LYS A 137 1.22 -11.51 -12.03
N GLY A 138 1.76 -10.39 -11.55
CA GLY A 138 2.94 -10.35 -10.70
C GLY A 138 4.22 -10.81 -11.42
N ASN A 139 4.27 -10.73 -12.76
CA ASN A 139 5.46 -10.99 -13.57
C ASN A 139 6.43 -9.81 -13.56
N ILE A 140 5.89 -8.59 -13.44
CA ILE A 140 6.63 -7.34 -13.39
C ILE A 140 6.35 -6.67 -12.04
N ILE A 141 7.40 -6.46 -11.25
CA ILE A 141 7.35 -5.72 -9.98
C ILE A 141 7.72 -4.27 -10.28
N GLY A 142 6.83 -3.33 -9.91
CA GLY A 142 7.05 -1.91 -10.10
C GLY A 142 7.48 -1.18 -8.83
N CYS A 143 8.17 -0.06 -9.02
CA CYS A 143 8.43 0.92 -7.96
C CYS A 143 8.12 2.35 -8.44
N PHE A 144 8.21 3.32 -7.50
CA PHE A 144 7.79 4.71 -7.76
C PHE A 144 8.85 5.68 -7.21
N GLY A 145 9.69 6.19 -8.10
CA GLY A 145 10.84 7.04 -7.79
C GLY A 145 10.50 8.52 -7.84
N LEU A 146 9.94 9.08 -6.77
CA LEU A 146 9.65 10.51 -6.63
C LEU A 146 10.62 11.19 -5.64
N THR A 147 10.66 10.70 -4.40
CA THR A 147 11.39 11.29 -3.27
C THR A 147 12.89 11.27 -3.49
N GLU A 148 13.55 12.40 -3.21
CA GLU A 148 15.01 12.56 -3.25
C GLU A 148 15.57 12.81 -1.85
N PRO A 149 16.88 12.64 -1.62
CA PRO A 149 17.50 12.89 -0.32
C PRO A 149 17.18 14.26 0.28
N ASP A 150 17.17 15.31 -0.57
CA ASP A 150 16.92 16.70 -0.17
C ASP A 150 15.49 17.19 -0.51
N ALA A 151 14.65 16.35 -1.12
CA ALA A 151 13.31 16.72 -1.58
C ALA A 151 12.29 15.63 -1.23
N GLY A 152 11.89 15.57 0.04
CA GLY A 152 10.88 14.64 0.56
C GLY A 152 9.50 15.28 0.65
N SER A 153 9.25 16.09 1.69
CA SER A 153 7.95 16.78 1.87
C SER A 153 7.67 17.83 0.80
N ASP A 154 8.71 18.43 0.25
CA ASP A 154 8.65 19.33 -0.91
C ASP A 154 9.31 18.67 -2.13
N PRO A 155 8.57 17.87 -2.91
CA PRO A 155 9.11 17.22 -4.10
C PRO A 155 9.38 18.22 -5.24
N ALA A 156 8.87 19.46 -5.16
CA ALA A 156 9.18 20.48 -6.14
C ALA A 156 10.66 20.89 -6.13
N GLY A 157 11.34 20.69 -5.00
CA GLY A 157 12.79 20.87 -4.86
C GLY A 157 13.64 19.78 -5.51
N MET A 158 13.05 18.81 -6.24
CA MET A 158 13.81 17.71 -6.86
C MET A 158 14.90 18.20 -7.82
N LYS A 159 16.02 17.47 -7.81
CA LYS A 159 17.22 17.75 -8.61
C LYS A 159 17.42 16.77 -9.77
N SER A 160 16.69 15.64 -9.81
CA SER A 160 16.77 14.70 -10.93
C SER A 160 16.34 15.38 -12.22
N VAL A 161 17.17 15.24 -13.26
CA VAL A 161 17.00 15.88 -14.56
C VAL A 161 16.85 14.83 -15.66
N ALA A 162 15.98 15.12 -16.62
CA ALA A 162 15.81 14.41 -17.88
C ALA A 162 16.29 15.30 -19.02
N LYS A 163 17.49 15.06 -19.52
CA LYS A 163 18.06 15.79 -20.66
C LYS A 163 17.56 15.18 -21.96
N LYS A 164 17.02 16.00 -22.86
CA LYS A 164 16.60 15.53 -24.20
C LYS A 164 17.82 15.15 -25.03
N VAL A 165 17.77 13.96 -25.63
CA VAL A 165 18.79 13.44 -26.55
C VAL A 165 18.12 12.84 -27.78
N ASP A 166 18.89 12.38 -28.75
CA ASP A 166 18.34 11.73 -29.94
C ASP A 166 17.58 10.45 -29.57
N GLY A 167 16.33 10.34 -29.98
CA GLY A 167 15.44 9.21 -29.73
C GLY A 167 14.87 9.10 -28.31
N GLY A 168 15.17 10.03 -27.38
CA GLY A 168 14.66 9.93 -26.01
C GLY A 168 15.21 10.94 -25.02
N PHE A 169 15.50 10.46 -23.81
CA PHE A 169 16.02 11.25 -22.70
C PHE A 169 17.14 10.51 -21.96
N GLU A 170 18.08 11.24 -21.40
CA GLU A 170 19.05 10.76 -20.41
C GLU A 170 18.65 11.24 -19.02
N LEU A 171 18.43 10.30 -18.09
CA LEU A 171 18.06 10.58 -16.71
C LEU A 171 19.30 10.59 -15.83
N THR A 172 19.48 11.67 -15.05
CA THR A 172 20.56 11.80 -14.07
C THR A 172 19.98 12.30 -12.73
N GLY A 173 20.36 11.63 -11.63
CA GLY A 173 19.91 11.99 -10.29
C GLY A 173 19.80 10.79 -9.36
N SER A 174 19.17 11.02 -8.21
CA SER A 174 18.99 9.95 -7.22
C SER A 174 17.60 10.03 -6.57
N LYS A 175 17.07 8.86 -6.19
CA LYS A 175 15.83 8.73 -5.39
C LYS A 175 16.13 7.93 -4.13
N THR A 176 15.40 8.21 -3.05
CA THR A 176 15.62 7.54 -1.76
C THR A 176 14.30 7.10 -1.13
N TRP A 177 14.37 6.12 -0.23
CA TRP A 177 13.22 5.52 0.44
C TRP A 177 12.21 4.89 -0.52
N ILE A 178 12.70 4.29 -1.60
CA ILE A 178 11.85 3.73 -2.65
C ILE A 178 11.54 2.27 -2.35
N THR A 179 10.30 2.00 -1.96
CA THR A 179 9.78 0.64 -1.81
C THR A 179 9.88 -0.10 -3.13
N ASN A 180 10.35 -1.32 -3.10
CA ASN A 180 10.61 -2.22 -4.21
C ASN A 180 11.84 -1.88 -5.06
N SER A 181 12.48 -0.72 -4.99
CA SER A 181 13.56 -0.40 -5.93
C SER A 181 14.66 -1.47 -6.03
N PRO A 182 15.07 -2.16 -4.94
CA PRO A 182 16.10 -3.21 -5.08
C PRO A 182 15.64 -4.45 -5.85
N ILE A 183 14.33 -4.69 -5.91
CA ILE A 183 13.73 -5.90 -6.49
C ILE A 183 12.85 -5.63 -7.71
N ALA A 184 12.61 -4.35 -8.05
CA ALA A 184 11.73 -3.95 -9.13
C ALA A 184 12.31 -4.30 -10.51
N ASP A 185 11.44 -4.72 -11.40
CA ASP A 185 11.73 -4.91 -12.82
C ASP A 185 11.45 -3.62 -13.60
N LEU A 186 10.48 -2.82 -13.11
CA LEU A 186 10.00 -1.58 -13.73
C LEU A 186 10.01 -0.42 -12.72
N PHE A 187 10.45 0.75 -13.16
CA PHE A 187 10.57 1.96 -12.36
C PHE A 187 9.75 3.10 -12.98
N ILE A 188 8.82 3.65 -12.22
CA ILE A 188 8.19 4.92 -12.57
C ILE A 188 9.03 6.04 -11.97
N ILE A 189 9.77 6.76 -12.81
CA ILE A 189 10.67 7.82 -12.39
C ILE A 189 10.09 9.19 -12.73
N TRP A 190 10.12 10.08 -11.75
CA TRP A 190 9.72 11.48 -11.91
C TRP A 190 10.97 12.35 -11.95
N ALA A 191 11.15 13.11 -13.02
CA ALA A 191 12.27 14.03 -13.20
C ALA A 191 11.81 15.28 -13.95
N LYS A 192 12.56 16.38 -13.81
CA LYS A 192 12.34 17.60 -14.58
C LYS A 192 13.11 17.56 -15.88
N ASP A 193 12.49 18.00 -16.96
CA ASP A 193 13.22 18.25 -18.20
C ASP A 193 14.06 19.53 -18.08
N GLU A 194 14.81 19.87 -19.13
CA GLU A 194 15.70 21.04 -19.18
C GLU A 194 14.94 22.37 -19.07
N GLN A 195 13.64 22.38 -19.30
CA GLN A 195 12.75 23.53 -19.12
C GLN A 195 12.15 23.60 -17.71
N GLY A 196 12.47 22.63 -16.84
CA GLY A 196 11.92 22.50 -15.50
C GLY A 196 10.50 21.90 -15.44
N VAL A 197 9.99 21.38 -16.56
CA VAL A 197 8.69 20.69 -16.61
C VAL A 197 8.83 19.28 -16.07
N LEU A 198 7.94 18.90 -15.15
CA LEU A 198 7.93 17.56 -14.59
C LEU A 198 7.41 16.55 -15.63
N ARG A 199 8.16 15.47 -15.79
CA ARG A 199 7.82 14.33 -16.63
C ARG A 199 7.82 13.04 -15.84
N GLY A 200 7.09 12.03 -16.32
CA GLY A 200 7.13 10.67 -15.82
C GLY A 200 7.75 9.74 -16.86
N PHE A 201 8.60 8.84 -16.41
CA PHE A 201 9.35 7.91 -17.25
C PHE A 201 9.14 6.48 -16.77
N ILE A 202 9.02 5.55 -17.70
CA ILE A 202 9.03 4.11 -17.45
C ILE A 202 10.44 3.59 -17.77
N LEU A 203 11.15 3.10 -16.76
CA LEU A 203 12.44 2.42 -16.94
C LEU A 203 12.25 0.93 -16.71
N GLU A 204 12.83 0.12 -17.58
CA GLU A 204 12.96 -1.32 -17.38
C GLU A 204 14.38 -1.62 -16.93
N ARG A 205 14.52 -2.43 -15.88
CA ARG A 205 15.84 -2.75 -15.28
C ARG A 205 16.84 -3.29 -16.29
N GLU A 206 16.38 -4.18 -17.17
CA GLU A 206 17.25 -4.87 -18.14
C GLU A 206 17.86 -3.92 -19.17
N GLU A 207 17.18 -2.81 -19.46
CA GLU A 207 17.64 -1.82 -20.45
C GLU A 207 18.37 -0.62 -19.80
N ALA A 208 18.21 -0.41 -18.51
CA ALA A 208 18.66 0.77 -17.78
C ALA A 208 20.14 0.71 -17.41
N LYS A 209 21.02 0.91 -18.40
CA LYS A 209 22.47 1.04 -18.16
C LYS A 209 22.73 2.31 -17.34
N GLY A 210 23.55 2.20 -16.28
CA GLY A 210 23.82 3.32 -15.35
C GLY A 210 22.82 3.42 -14.20
N LEU A 211 21.91 2.44 -14.05
CA LEU A 211 20.99 2.34 -12.95
C LEU A 211 21.57 1.48 -11.82
N GLU A 212 21.61 2.02 -10.60
CA GLU A 212 21.95 1.27 -9.39
C GLU A 212 20.84 1.41 -8.35
N THR A 213 20.53 0.30 -7.66
CA THR A 213 19.40 0.25 -6.71
C THR A 213 19.76 -0.47 -5.41
N PRO A 214 20.68 0.10 -4.60
CA PRO A 214 21.10 -0.53 -3.35
C PRO A 214 19.98 -0.53 -2.32
N TYR A 215 19.98 -1.56 -1.45
CA TYR A 215 19.10 -1.65 -0.28
C TYR A 215 19.41 -0.56 0.74
N LEU A 216 18.38 -0.16 1.49
CA LEU A 216 18.48 0.58 2.74
C LEU A 216 18.17 -0.38 3.89
N ASP A 217 19.22 -0.83 4.57
CA ASP A 217 19.16 -1.75 5.69
C ASP A 217 19.05 -1.02 7.03
N GLY A 218 18.76 -1.74 8.11
CA GLY A 218 18.72 -1.22 9.47
C GLY A 218 17.51 -0.32 9.76
N LYS A 219 16.41 -0.47 9.01
CA LYS A 219 15.19 0.31 9.24
C LYS A 219 14.61 0.01 10.62
N PHE A 220 14.06 1.04 11.26
CA PHE A 220 13.33 0.90 12.53
C PHE A 220 11.94 0.29 12.32
N ALA A 221 11.25 0.66 11.26
CA ALA A 221 9.93 0.16 10.88
C ALA A 221 9.92 -0.29 9.41
N LEU A 222 8.86 -0.98 8.97
CA LEU A 222 8.74 -1.54 7.62
C LEU A 222 9.94 -2.43 7.26
N ARG A 223 10.44 -3.18 8.23
CA ARG A 223 11.68 -3.96 8.10
C ARG A 223 11.57 -5.06 7.06
N ALA A 224 10.38 -5.68 6.92
CA ALA A 224 10.11 -6.69 5.89
C ALA A 224 9.76 -6.09 4.51
N SER A 225 10.06 -4.80 4.25
CA SER A 225 9.87 -4.15 2.96
C SER A 225 11.21 -4.00 2.24
N ALA A 226 11.28 -4.47 0.99
CA ALA A 226 12.43 -4.19 0.12
C ALA A 226 12.45 -2.70 -0.21
N THR A 227 13.21 -1.94 0.55
CA THR A 227 13.33 -0.48 0.39
C THR A 227 14.75 -0.13 0.00
N GLY A 228 14.93 0.77 -0.97
CA GLY A 228 16.26 1.13 -1.43
C GLY A 228 16.35 2.56 -1.93
N MET A 229 17.49 2.83 -2.54
CA MET A 229 17.74 4.02 -3.33
C MET A 229 17.64 3.70 -4.81
N ILE A 230 17.65 4.72 -5.64
CA ILE A 230 17.81 4.65 -7.09
C ILE A 230 18.85 5.69 -7.46
N PHE A 231 19.96 5.27 -8.05
CA PHE A 231 20.95 6.15 -8.65
C PHE A 231 20.87 6.01 -10.16
N MET A 232 20.86 7.12 -10.86
CA MET A 232 20.79 7.20 -12.32
C MET A 232 21.97 8.05 -12.80
N ASP A 233 22.84 7.43 -13.59
CA ASP A 233 23.96 8.10 -14.25
C ASP A 233 23.76 8.00 -15.76
N GLN A 234 23.17 9.06 -16.34
CA GLN A 234 22.85 9.17 -17.77
C GLN A 234 22.06 7.97 -18.31
N VAL A 235 21.08 7.51 -17.54
CA VAL A 235 20.22 6.37 -17.93
C VAL A 235 19.34 6.77 -19.11
N PHE A 236 19.56 6.14 -20.26
CA PHE A 236 18.75 6.39 -21.45
C PHE A 236 17.34 5.81 -21.33
N VAL A 237 16.35 6.60 -21.74
CA VAL A 237 14.94 6.22 -21.84
C VAL A 237 14.41 6.68 -23.19
N SER A 238 13.91 5.76 -23.98
CA SER A 238 13.30 6.06 -25.28
C SER A 238 12.02 6.89 -25.14
N GLU A 239 11.67 7.62 -26.20
CA GLU A 239 10.53 8.56 -26.18
C GLU A 239 9.18 7.86 -25.95
N ASP A 240 9.02 6.64 -26.43
CA ASP A 240 7.83 5.80 -26.26
C ASP A 240 7.61 5.33 -24.80
N LYS A 241 8.64 5.45 -23.93
CA LYS A 241 8.57 5.16 -22.48
C LYS A 241 8.31 6.39 -21.61
N VAL A 242 8.07 7.54 -22.20
CA VAL A 242 7.59 8.74 -21.49
C VAL A 242 6.09 8.61 -21.24
N LEU A 243 5.61 8.96 -20.05
CA LEU A 243 4.18 9.06 -19.76
C LEU A 243 3.61 10.32 -20.44
N PRO A 244 2.80 10.20 -21.51
CA PRO A 244 2.47 11.34 -22.37
C PRO A 244 1.61 12.40 -21.68
N ASP A 245 0.76 12.00 -20.73
CA ASP A 245 -0.21 12.90 -20.08
C ASP A 245 0.34 13.57 -18.82
N VAL A 246 1.69 13.62 -18.64
CA VAL A 246 2.34 14.25 -17.49
C VAL A 246 3.11 15.49 -17.90
N GLN A 247 2.69 16.64 -17.36
CA GLN A 247 3.39 17.94 -17.55
C GLN A 247 3.48 18.74 -16.25
N SER A 248 3.12 18.16 -15.09
CA SER A 248 3.13 18.85 -13.81
C SER A 248 3.10 17.87 -12.63
N PHE A 249 3.27 18.39 -11.40
CA PHE A 249 3.13 17.64 -10.16
C PHE A 249 1.75 17.00 -9.95
N LYS A 250 0.73 17.39 -10.73
CA LYS A 250 -0.57 16.69 -10.72
C LYS A 250 -0.41 15.20 -11.02
N GLY A 251 0.55 14.80 -11.86
CA GLY A 251 0.86 13.40 -12.16
C GLY A 251 1.15 12.57 -10.90
N PRO A 252 2.30 12.77 -10.24
CA PRO A 252 2.64 12.01 -9.05
C PRO A 252 1.65 12.20 -7.90
N PHE A 253 1.08 13.39 -7.71
CA PHE A 253 0.12 13.62 -6.62
C PHE A 253 -1.20 12.88 -6.82
N THR A 254 -1.65 12.67 -8.04
CA THR A 254 -2.80 11.81 -8.34
C THR A 254 -2.55 10.38 -7.87
N CYS A 255 -1.35 9.83 -8.13
CA CYS A 255 -0.95 8.51 -7.65
C CYS A 255 -0.85 8.46 -6.11
N LEU A 256 -0.23 9.48 -5.50
CA LEU A 256 -0.11 9.58 -4.05
C LEU A 256 -1.48 9.65 -3.35
N ASN A 257 -2.47 10.32 -3.94
CA ASN A 257 -3.83 10.37 -3.38
C ASN A 257 -4.47 8.97 -3.34
N SER A 258 -4.29 8.18 -4.41
CA SER A 258 -4.73 6.78 -4.43
C SER A 258 -4.03 5.95 -3.34
N ALA A 259 -2.72 6.12 -3.17
CA ALA A 259 -1.95 5.40 -2.15
C ALA A 259 -2.35 5.80 -0.72
N ARG A 260 -2.55 7.10 -0.44
CA ARG A 260 -2.99 7.61 0.87
C ARG A 260 -4.33 7.04 1.30
N TYR A 261 -5.26 6.88 0.35
CA TYR A 261 -6.53 6.23 0.60
C TYR A 261 -6.37 4.81 1.17
N GLY A 262 -5.51 3.99 0.55
CA GLY A 262 -5.21 2.64 1.03
C GLY A 262 -4.56 2.60 2.41
N ILE A 263 -3.71 3.60 2.74
CA ILE A 263 -3.09 3.73 4.07
C ILE A 263 -4.15 3.98 5.15
N ALA A 264 -5.14 4.84 4.88
CA ALA A 264 -6.21 5.13 5.83
C ALA A 264 -7.00 3.87 6.26
N TRP A 265 -7.18 2.92 5.35
CA TRP A 265 -7.78 1.62 5.65
C TRP A 265 -6.79 0.67 6.33
N GLY A 266 -5.57 0.62 5.81
CA GLY A 266 -4.56 -0.32 6.28
C GLY A 266 -4.26 -0.17 7.77
N VAL A 267 -4.04 1.06 8.24
CA VAL A 267 -3.71 1.33 9.64
C VAL A 267 -4.81 0.89 10.61
N MET A 268 -6.07 0.81 10.17
CA MET A 268 -7.16 0.27 10.99
C MET A 268 -6.99 -1.24 11.19
N GLY A 269 -6.51 -1.97 10.18
CA GLY A 269 -6.20 -3.39 10.33
C GLY A 269 -5.07 -3.65 11.31
N ALA A 270 -3.99 -2.86 11.25
CA ALA A 270 -2.89 -2.93 12.21
C ALA A 270 -3.36 -2.60 13.64
N ALA A 271 -4.18 -1.56 13.79
CA ALA A 271 -4.74 -1.17 15.09
C ALA A 271 -5.66 -2.25 15.67
N GLU A 272 -6.51 -2.87 14.85
CA GLU A 272 -7.35 -4.01 15.23
C GLU A 272 -6.51 -5.18 15.76
N PHE A 273 -5.47 -5.57 15.04
CA PHE A 273 -4.57 -6.65 15.48
C PHE A 273 -3.90 -6.33 16.82
N CYS A 274 -3.40 -5.09 16.99
CA CYS A 274 -2.81 -4.64 18.24
C CYS A 274 -3.82 -4.69 19.40
N TRP A 275 -5.08 -4.30 19.17
CA TRP A 275 -6.14 -4.38 20.15
C TRP A 275 -6.45 -5.83 20.54
N GLU A 276 -6.64 -6.71 19.55
CA GLU A 276 -6.91 -8.14 19.77
C GLU A 276 -5.80 -8.79 20.61
N LYS A 277 -4.54 -8.55 20.26
CA LYS A 277 -3.38 -9.10 20.98
C LYS A 277 -3.23 -8.52 22.38
N SER A 278 -3.51 -7.23 22.56
CA SER A 278 -3.51 -6.60 23.87
C SER A 278 -4.60 -7.17 24.78
N LEU A 279 -5.80 -7.36 24.25
CA LEU A 279 -6.91 -7.97 24.98
C LEU A 279 -6.59 -9.42 25.36
N GLU A 280 -6.15 -10.24 24.39
CA GLU A 280 -5.75 -11.62 24.62
C GLU A 280 -4.69 -11.74 25.72
N TYR A 281 -3.63 -10.95 25.61
CA TYR A 281 -2.57 -10.94 26.62
C TYR A 281 -3.05 -10.52 27.99
N THR A 282 -3.79 -9.44 28.09
CA THR A 282 -4.25 -8.89 29.38
C THR A 282 -5.32 -9.75 30.07
N LEU A 283 -6.08 -10.53 29.31
CA LEU A 283 -7.03 -11.53 29.86
C LEU A 283 -6.28 -12.74 30.44
N ASN A 284 -5.16 -13.13 29.85
CA ASN A 284 -4.41 -14.33 30.26
C ASN A 284 -3.28 -14.04 31.26
N ARG A 285 -2.76 -12.82 31.30
CA ARG A 285 -1.68 -12.42 32.23
C ARG A 285 -2.24 -12.09 33.60
N ASN A 286 -1.96 -12.92 34.59
CA ASN A 286 -2.34 -12.69 35.99
C ASN A 286 -1.22 -11.99 36.79
N GLN A 287 -1.61 -10.97 37.54
CA GLN A 287 -0.81 -10.29 38.55
C GLN A 287 -1.70 -9.92 39.73
N PHE A 288 -1.20 -10.07 40.98
CA PHE A 288 -1.99 -9.86 42.20
C PHE A 288 -3.29 -10.68 42.23
N ASN A 289 -3.17 -11.95 41.86
CA ASN A 289 -4.27 -12.94 41.79
C ASN A 289 -5.47 -12.55 40.89
N ALA A 290 -5.25 -11.69 39.88
CA ALA A 290 -6.27 -11.29 38.95
C ALA A 290 -5.68 -11.01 37.55
N PRO A 291 -6.46 -11.19 36.45
CA PRO A 291 -6.02 -10.79 35.11
C PRO A 291 -5.72 -9.30 35.03
N LEU A 292 -4.74 -8.90 34.22
CA LEU A 292 -4.47 -7.47 33.98
C LEU A 292 -5.67 -6.73 33.45
N ALA A 293 -6.52 -7.39 32.63
CA ALA A 293 -7.77 -6.84 32.12
C ALA A 293 -8.79 -6.47 33.22
N SER A 294 -8.62 -6.94 34.47
CA SER A 294 -9.46 -6.51 35.60
C SER A 294 -9.14 -5.11 36.13
N LYS A 295 -8.03 -4.50 35.69
CA LYS A 295 -7.56 -3.20 36.16
C LYS A 295 -8.20 -2.09 35.33
N GLN A 296 -8.80 -1.10 35.97
CA GLN A 296 -9.51 0.02 35.29
C GLN A 296 -8.62 0.78 34.30
N LEU A 297 -7.33 0.99 34.60
CA LEU A 297 -6.41 1.65 33.67
C LEU A 297 -6.19 0.86 32.35
N VAL A 298 -6.22 -0.49 32.43
CA VAL A 298 -6.14 -1.35 31.24
C VAL A 298 -7.47 -1.32 30.48
N GLN A 299 -8.60 -1.43 31.20
CA GLN A 299 -9.94 -1.37 30.62
C GLN A 299 -10.16 -0.06 29.86
N LYS A 300 -9.75 1.07 30.45
CA LYS A 300 -9.84 2.39 29.79
C LYS A 300 -9.07 2.41 28.47
N LYS A 301 -7.82 1.93 28.44
CA LYS A 301 -7.02 1.89 27.20
C LYS A 301 -7.68 1.03 26.14
N LEU A 302 -8.17 -0.15 26.49
CA LEU A 302 -8.87 -1.04 25.54
C LEU A 302 -10.17 -0.42 25.01
N ALA A 303 -10.91 0.29 25.86
CA ALA A 303 -12.13 0.98 25.46
C ALA A 303 -11.82 2.17 24.52
N ASP A 304 -10.80 2.98 24.85
CA ASP A 304 -10.37 4.10 24.01
C ASP A 304 -9.94 3.59 22.61
N MET A 305 -9.05 2.58 22.57
CA MET A 305 -8.60 1.96 21.31
C MET A 305 -9.78 1.44 20.48
N GLN A 306 -10.71 0.71 21.08
CA GLN A 306 -11.88 0.18 20.38
C GLN A 306 -12.75 1.30 19.79
N THR A 307 -12.96 2.37 20.55
CA THR A 307 -13.73 3.54 20.11
C THR A 307 -13.07 4.18 18.88
N GLU A 308 -11.76 4.46 18.95
CA GLU A 308 -11.03 5.09 17.86
C GLU A 308 -10.98 4.20 16.59
N ILE A 309 -10.77 2.88 16.74
CA ILE A 309 -10.78 1.94 15.63
C ILE A 309 -12.17 1.91 14.96
N SER A 310 -13.25 1.80 15.76
CA SER A 310 -14.61 1.75 15.23
C SER A 310 -14.97 3.02 14.46
N LEU A 311 -14.63 4.20 14.99
CA LEU A 311 -14.86 5.49 14.33
C LEU A 311 -13.99 5.65 13.07
N GLY A 312 -12.71 5.25 13.14
CA GLY A 312 -11.80 5.27 12.01
C GLY A 312 -12.26 4.40 10.84
N MET A 313 -12.78 3.21 11.14
CA MET A 313 -13.39 2.32 10.15
C MET A 313 -14.61 2.95 9.46
N GLN A 314 -15.50 3.59 10.21
CA GLN A 314 -16.68 4.29 9.66
C GLN A 314 -16.26 5.47 8.78
N ALA A 315 -15.25 6.24 9.21
CA ALA A 315 -14.71 7.34 8.40
C ALA A 315 -14.11 6.83 7.09
N ALA A 316 -13.31 5.76 7.13
CA ALA A 316 -12.72 5.13 5.95
C ALA A 316 -13.79 4.61 4.98
N LEU A 317 -14.83 3.94 5.49
CA LEU A 317 -15.97 3.47 4.69
C LEU A 317 -16.71 4.64 4.03
N ARG A 318 -16.99 5.70 4.79
CA ARG A 318 -17.68 6.89 4.26
C ARG A 318 -16.89 7.53 3.11
N VAL A 319 -15.57 7.66 3.27
CA VAL A 319 -14.68 8.17 2.21
C VAL A 319 -14.71 7.21 1.00
N GLY A 320 -14.61 5.90 1.22
CA GLY A 320 -14.65 4.90 0.15
C GLY A 320 -15.91 4.95 -0.69
N ARG A 321 -17.07 5.09 -0.04
CA ARG A 321 -18.35 5.29 -0.74
C ARG A 321 -18.39 6.62 -1.51
N SER A 322 -17.87 7.71 -0.91
CA SER A 322 -17.86 9.04 -1.52
C SER A 322 -16.93 9.13 -2.73
N VAL A 323 -15.74 8.57 -2.67
CA VAL A 323 -14.78 8.54 -3.80
C VAL A 323 -15.37 7.80 -5.02
N SER A 324 -16.20 6.79 -4.79
CA SER A 324 -16.89 6.07 -5.86
C SER A 324 -17.95 6.91 -6.59
N TYR A 325 -18.52 7.92 -5.93
CA TYR A 325 -19.61 8.74 -6.48
C TYR A 325 -19.20 10.12 -7.01
N THR A 326 -18.11 10.71 -6.50
CA THR A 326 -17.88 12.16 -6.67
C THR A 326 -16.51 12.55 -7.21
N HIS A 327 -15.60 11.63 -7.52
CA HIS A 327 -14.20 11.99 -7.81
C HIS A 327 -13.59 12.96 -6.77
N LEU A 328 -13.93 12.77 -5.49
CA LEU A 328 -13.36 13.57 -4.42
C LEU A 328 -11.84 13.46 -4.45
N THR A 329 -11.20 14.50 -4.96
CA THR A 329 -9.80 14.75 -4.67
C THR A 329 -9.73 15.06 -3.19
N LEU A 330 -8.98 14.26 -2.42
CA LEU A 330 -8.57 14.69 -1.08
C LEU A 330 -7.88 16.03 -1.26
N PRO A 331 -8.16 17.04 -0.40
CA PRO A 331 -7.49 18.32 -0.52
C PRO A 331 -5.98 18.11 -0.47
N THR A 332 -5.34 18.23 -1.61
CA THR A 332 -3.91 18.45 -1.69
C THR A 332 -3.72 19.89 -1.25
N ASN A 333 -2.82 20.13 -0.31
CA ASN A 333 -2.38 21.49 -0.03
C ASN A 333 -1.74 22.05 -1.32
N ASP A 334 -2.56 22.69 -2.12
CA ASP A 334 -2.12 23.60 -3.15
C ASP A 334 -1.66 24.89 -2.43
N GLN A 335 -0.48 24.83 -1.83
CA GLN A 335 0.26 26.00 -1.36
C GLN A 335 1.68 25.92 -1.85
#